data_d890203a047b36e2127b449593ee736c
#
_entry.id   d890203a047b36e2127b449593ee736c
#
_cell.length_a   1.000
_cell.length_b   1.000
_cell.length_c   1.000
_cell.angle_alpha   90.00
_cell.angle_beta   90.00
_cell.angle_gamma   90.00
#
_symmetry.space_group_name_H-M   'P 1'
#
loop_
_entity.id
_entity.type
_entity.pdbx_description
1 polymer ?
#
loop_
_entity_poly.entity_id
_entity_poly.type
_entity_poly.pdbx_seq_one_letter_code
_entity_poly.pdbx_strand_id
1 'polypeptide(L)'
;DLSSISMMLKGKRVLVTGAGGSIGSQLCKHILEHSPASLIMVDIGENYLFDLKMDLGSQGKDTKTKYVFGSVTNESKMESVFAEFRPQLVFHAAAHKHVPLMEENVDVAITNNVYGTKLTADLSEKYGTEKFVLVSTDKVVRPKSIMGMTKKLSEDYIQFLSGESKTQFMIVRFGNVLGSNGSVVILFEKQIANGGPVTVTHPEMERFFMVIPEAVQLILQAGAIGAGSDVFLLDMGKPVKITDLANKMIRLSGYEPGADIEIKFTGIRPGEKLAEELINSGEKAIPTKHKKIQLLRSENTPGKDFGMRIETLCLNAPKVDPVELKGMLQELVSINSSKQNQVNVCR
;
A
#
# COMPACT_ATOMS: atom_id res chain seq x y z
N ASP A 1 1.91 -21.10 -1.66
CA ASP A 1 1.67 -22.11 -2.70
C ASP A 1 2.18 -21.57 -4.04
N LEU A 2 3.41 -21.95 -4.41
CA LEU A 2 4.04 -21.47 -5.65
C LEU A 2 3.31 -21.91 -6.91
N SER A 3 2.58 -23.03 -6.87
CA SER A 3 1.86 -23.53 -8.03
C SER A 3 0.66 -22.64 -8.40
N SER A 4 -0.07 -22.14 -7.41
CA SER A 4 -1.19 -21.22 -7.64
C SER A 4 -0.73 -19.85 -8.14
N ILE A 5 0.40 -19.34 -7.64
CA ILE A 5 1.02 -18.10 -8.12
C ILE A 5 1.48 -18.28 -9.57
N SER A 6 2.16 -19.41 -9.88
CA SER A 6 2.59 -19.72 -11.24
C SER A 6 1.42 -19.81 -12.22
N MET A 7 0.32 -20.48 -11.84
CA MET A 7 -0.88 -20.55 -12.68
C MET A 7 -1.50 -19.18 -12.96
N MET A 8 -1.48 -18.28 -11.96
CA MET A 8 -1.99 -16.92 -12.14
C MET A 8 -1.11 -16.09 -13.09
N LEU A 9 0.23 -16.22 -12.99
CA LEU A 9 1.17 -15.31 -13.66
C LEU A 9 1.66 -15.78 -15.02
N LYS A 10 1.80 -17.12 -15.23
CA LYS A 10 2.40 -17.69 -16.43
C LYS A 10 1.66 -17.27 -17.70
N GLY A 11 2.40 -16.69 -18.64
CA GLY A 11 1.86 -16.24 -19.93
C GLY A 11 0.94 -15.01 -19.86
N LYS A 12 0.80 -14.37 -18.69
CA LYS A 12 -0.04 -13.17 -18.52
C LYS A 12 0.75 -11.87 -18.79
N ARG A 13 0.03 -10.85 -19.23
CA ARG A 13 0.53 -9.48 -19.29
C ARG A 13 0.28 -8.82 -17.93
N VAL A 14 1.34 -8.44 -17.24
CA VAL A 14 1.30 -7.93 -15.87
C VAL A 14 1.75 -6.49 -15.83
N LEU A 15 0.98 -5.62 -15.17
CA LEU A 15 1.32 -4.24 -14.87
C LEU A 15 1.61 -4.09 -13.39
N VAL A 16 2.75 -3.47 -13.05
CA VAL A 16 3.07 -3.04 -11.68
C VAL A 16 3.23 -1.54 -11.67
N THR A 17 2.44 -0.84 -10.85
CA THR A 17 2.60 0.61 -10.61
C THR A 17 3.36 0.83 -9.31
N GLY A 18 4.11 1.93 -9.21
CA GLY A 18 5.08 2.12 -8.12
C GLY A 18 6.19 1.06 -8.16
N ALA A 19 6.56 0.68 -9.39
CA ALA A 19 7.46 -0.45 -9.66
C ALA A 19 8.86 -0.26 -9.09
N GLY A 20 9.35 0.97 -8.96
CA GLY A 20 10.65 1.26 -8.37
C GLY A 20 10.64 1.37 -6.84
N GLY A 21 9.46 1.36 -6.21
CA GLY A 21 9.33 1.34 -4.76
C GLY A 21 9.74 0.01 -4.14
N SER A 22 9.90 -0.02 -2.80
CA SER A 22 10.40 -1.21 -2.08
C SER A 22 9.53 -2.46 -2.29
N ILE A 23 8.20 -2.32 -2.33
CA ILE A 23 7.27 -3.43 -2.62
C ILE A 23 7.21 -3.70 -4.12
N GLY A 24 7.07 -2.63 -4.95
CA GLY A 24 6.94 -2.76 -6.40
C GLY A 24 8.14 -3.44 -7.05
N SER A 25 9.37 -3.07 -6.66
CA SER A 25 10.59 -3.66 -7.23
C SER A 25 10.73 -5.15 -6.89
N GLN A 26 10.39 -5.51 -5.66
CA GLN A 26 10.41 -6.91 -5.26
C GLN A 26 9.26 -7.73 -5.91
N LEU A 27 8.06 -7.11 -6.11
CA LEU A 27 6.99 -7.72 -6.91
C LEU A 27 7.48 -8.02 -8.34
N CYS A 28 8.13 -7.05 -8.99
CA CYS A 28 8.68 -7.24 -10.34
C CYS A 28 9.66 -8.41 -10.42
N LYS A 29 10.57 -8.53 -9.44
CA LYS A 29 11.53 -9.64 -9.35
C LYS A 29 10.80 -10.99 -9.25
N HIS A 30 9.90 -11.14 -8.30
CA HIS A 30 9.16 -12.38 -8.11
C HIS A 30 8.22 -12.73 -9.27
N ILE A 31 7.56 -11.74 -9.88
CA ILE A 31 6.70 -11.96 -11.05
C ILE A 31 7.50 -12.56 -12.22
N LEU A 32 8.72 -12.08 -12.47
CA LEU A 32 9.58 -12.59 -13.55
C LEU A 32 9.95 -14.07 -13.36
N GLU A 33 10.06 -14.56 -12.14
CA GLU A 33 10.33 -15.98 -11.82
C GLU A 33 9.23 -16.92 -12.33
N HIS A 34 8.02 -16.40 -12.60
CA HIS A 34 6.85 -17.15 -13.03
C HIS A 34 6.54 -17.04 -14.54
N SER A 35 7.48 -16.56 -15.34
CA SER A 35 7.41 -16.50 -16.80
C SER A 35 6.12 -15.81 -17.34
N PRO A 36 5.83 -14.55 -16.98
CA PRO A 36 4.75 -13.79 -17.59
C PRO A 36 5.07 -13.52 -19.08
N ALA A 37 4.03 -13.29 -19.91
CA ALA A 37 4.22 -12.91 -21.30
C ALA A 37 4.86 -11.51 -21.43
N SER A 38 4.48 -10.60 -20.54
CA SER A 38 5.11 -9.28 -20.41
C SER A 38 4.97 -8.72 -19.02
N LEU A 39 5.94 -7.90 -18.61
CA LEU A 39 5.92 -7.14 -17.37
C LEU A 39 6.09 -5.65 -17.68
N ILE A 40 5.07 -4.85 -17.38
CA ILE A 40 5.03 -3.42 -17.56
C ILE A 40 5.24 -2.78 -16.18
N MET A 41 6.24 -1.95 -16.04
CA MET A 41 6.68 -1.33 -14.81
C MET A 41 6.53 0.18 -14.91
N VAL A 42 5.58 0.76 -14.16
CA VAL A 42 5.29 2.20 -14.15
C VAL A 42 5.78 2.79 -12.83
N ASP A 43 6.57 3.85 -12.91
CA ASP A 43 6.99 4.63 -11.73
C ASP A 43 7.22 6.10 -12.10
N ILE A 44 7.02 7.00 -11.13
CA ILE A 44 7.28 8.44 -11.26
C ILE A 44 8.76 8.78 -11.05
N GLY A 45 9.53 7.90 -10.43
CA GLY A 45 10.95 8.08 -10.13
C GLY A 45 11.83 7.50 -11.23
N GLU A 46 12.50 8.36 -12.03
CA GLU A 46 13.43 7.91 -13.07
C GLU A 46 14.54 7.02 -12.50
N ASN A 47 15.21 7.48 -11.44
CA ASN A 47 16.29 6.73 -10.80
C ASN A 47 15.81 5.38 -10.25
N TYR A 48 14.62 5.33 -9.66
CA TYR A 48 14.06 4.07 -9.17
C TYR A 48 13.80 3.05 -10.30
N LEU A 49 13.34 3.52 -11.48
CA LEU A 49 13.17 2.65 -12.64
C LEU A 49 14.53 2.22 -13.22
N PHE A 50 15.51 3.11 -13.22
CA PHE A 50 16.86 2.80 -13.67
C PHE A 50 17.49 1.73 -12.76
N ASP A 51 17.45 1.92 -11.43
CA ASP A 51 17.95 0.96 -10.46
C ASP A 51 17.25 -0.39 -10.61
N LEU A 52 15.92 -0.40 -10.74
CA LEU A 52 15.16 -1.62 -10.98
C LEU A 52 15.61 -2.31 -12.29
N LYS A 53 15.85 -1.56 -13.35
CA LYS A 53 16.33 -2.11 -14.62
C LYS A 53 17.71 -2.75 -14.49
N MET A 54 18.61 -2.12 -13.73
CA MET A 54 19.94 -2.68 -13.45
C MET A 54 19.83 -3.95 -12.58
N ASP A 55 19.00 -3.93 -11.55
CA ASP A 55 18.75 -5.06 -10.65
C ASP A 55 18.15 -6.28 -11.35
N LEU A 56 17.20 -6.05 -12.27
CA LEU A 56 16.57 -7.12 -13.03
C LEU A 56 17.54 -7.72 -14.07
N GLY A 57 18.45 -6.90 -14.63
CA GLY A 57 19.49 -7.35 -15.55
C GLY A 57 18.96 -8.28 -16.63
N SER A 58 19.43 -9.53 -16.62
CA SER A 58 19.01 -10.58 -17.56
C SER A 58 17.93 -11.52 -17.03
N GLN A 59 17.31 -11.21 -15.87
CA GLN A 59 16.19 -12.02 -15.36
C GLN A 59 15.01 -11.98 -16.33
N GLY A 60 14.36 -13.13 -16.50
CA GLY A 60 13.20 -13.23 -17.39
C GLY A 60 13.52 -12.97 -18.87
N LYS A 61 14.61 -13.56 -19.40
CA LYS A 61 15.07 -13.36 -20.78
C LYS A 61 13.98 -13.51 -21.84
N ASP A 62 13.01 -14.38 -21.61
CA ASP A 62 11.87 -14.64 -22.51
C ASP A 62 10.66 -13.72 -22.26
N THR A 63 10.70 -12.91 -21.20
CA THR A 63 9.64 -11.99 -20.84
C THR A 63 9.89 -10.62 -21.46
N LYS A 64 8.89 -10.08 -22.18
CA LYS A 64 8.94 -8.69 -22.67
C LYS A 64 8.78 -7.72 -21.48
N THR A 65 9.86 -7.06 -21.10
CA THR A 65 9.85 -6.04 -20.04
C THR A 65 9.71 -4.64 -20.63
N LYS A 66 8.89 -3.79 -20.00
CA LYS A 66 8.71 -2.39 -20.38
C LYS A 66 8.81 -1.51 -19.14
N TYR A 67 9.72 -0.56 -19.17
CA TYR A 67 9.89 0.47 -18.14
C TYR A 67 9.19 1.74 -18.60
N VAL A 68 8.20 2.22 -17.85
CA VAL A 68 7.40 3.38 -18.19
C VAL A 68 7.60 4.46 -17.13
N PHE A 69 8.32 5.50 -17.50
CA PHE A 69 8.44 6.69 -16.68
C PHE A 69 7.15 7.52 -16.75
N GLY A 70 6.48 7.69 -15.62
CA GLY A 70 5.23 8.43 -15.54
C GLY A 70 4.50 8.27 -14.22
N SER A 71 3.65 9.25 -13.92
CA SER A 71 2.78 9.22 -12.76
C SER A 71 1.51 8.41 -13.05
N VAL A 72 1.01 7.70 -12.04
CA VAL A 72 -0.33 7.06 -12.06
C VAL A 72 -1.48 8.08 -12.10
N THR A 73 -1.17 9.38 -11.89
CA THR A 73 -2.12 10.48 -11.99
C THR A 73 -2.16 11.14 -13.36
N ASN A 74 -1.26 10.74 -14.27
CA ASN A 74 -1.24 11.24 -15.64
C ASN A 74 -2.19 10.40 -16.50
N GLU A 75 -3.40 10.89 -16.71
CA GLU A 75 -4.48 10.20 -17.41
C GLU A 75 -4.08 9.76 -18.82
N SER A 76 -3.54 10.66 -19.64
CA SER A 76 -3.16 10.35 -21.02
C SER A 76 -2.04 9.30 -21.09
N LYS A 77 -1.10 9.35 -20.14
CA LYS A 77 -0.02 8.37 -20.07
C LYS A 77 -0.55 6.99 -19.63
N MET A 78 -1.36 6.94 -18.60
CA MET A 78 -1.94 5.68 -18.12
C MET A 78 -2.91 5.09 -19.15
N GLU A 79 -3.74 5.90 -19.77
CA GLU A 79 -4.61 5.47 -20.88
C GLU A 79 -3.78 4.81 -22.01
N SER A 80 -2.67 5.44 -22.44
CA SER A 80 -1.81 4.88 -23.47
C SER A 80 -1.18 3.54 -23.06
N VAL A 81 -0.77 3.41 -21.78
CA VAL A 81 -0.24 2.15 -21.24
C VAL A 81 -1.28 1.04 -21.28
N PHE A 82 -2.50 1.30 -20.84
CA PHE A 82 -3.56 0.30 -20.86
C PHE A 82 -4.01 -0.04 -22.28
N ALA A 83 -4.09 0.94 -23.19
CA ALA A 83 -4.45 0.73 -24.58
C ALA A 83 -3.42 -0.13 -25.33
N GLU A 84 -2.12 0.16 -25.13
CA GLU A 84 -1.01 -0.55 -25.79
C GLU A 84 -0.82 -1.97 -25.24
N PHE A 85 -0.74 -2.10 -23.89
CA PHE A 85 -0.31 -3.37 -23.29
C PHE A 85 -1.46 -4.27 -22.85
N ARG A 86 -2.69 -3.74 -22.69
CA ARG A 86 -3.87 -4.52 -22.24
C ARG A 86 -3.54 -5.47 -21.08
N PRO A 87 -3.09 -4.96 -19.93
CA PRO A 87 -2.67 -5.82 -18.83
C PRO A 87 -3.82 -6.69 -18.32
N GLN A 88 -3.54 -7.97 -18.14
CA GLN A 88 -4.48 -8.93 -17.57
C GLN A 88 -4.44 -8.94 -16.05
N LEU A 89 -3.28 -8.62 -15.49
CA LEU A 89 -3.08 -8.52 -14.04
C LEU A 89 -2.46 -7.15 -13.71
N VAL A 90 -2.99 -6.50 -12.69
CA VAL A 90 -2.48 -5.21 -12.19
C VAL A 90 -2.16 -5.34 -10.70
N PHE A 91 -0.92 -5.01 -10.33
CA PHE A 91 -0.49 -4.83 -8.96
C PHE A 91 -0.25 -3.34 -8.72
N HIS A 92 -1.14 -2.70 -7.99
CA HIS A 92 -1.08 -1.27 -7.73
C HIS A 92 -0.38 -1.00 -6.40
N ALA A 93 0.94 -0.71 -6.48
CA ALA A 93 1.77 -0.40 -5.32
C ALA A 93 2.21 1.08 -5.26
N ALA A 94 1.78 1.90 -6.23
CA ALA A 94 2.04 3.33 -6.24
C ALA A 94 1.27 4.03 -5.11
N ALA A 95 1.99 4.64 -4.16
CA ALA A 95 1.41 5.46 -3.10
C ALA A 95 2.47 6.32 -2.42
N HIS A 96 2.09 7.50 -1.94
CA HIS A 96 2.87 8.26 -0.97
C HIS A 96 2.56 7.76 0.43
N LYS A 97 3.59 7.29 1.16
CA LYS A 97 3.44 6.55 2.42
C LYS A 97 3.93 7.28 3.68
N HIS A 98 4.69 8.35 3.52
CA HIS A 98 5.31 9.06 4.65
C HIS A 98 4.30 9.96 5.34
N VAL A 99 3.85 9.55 6.55
CA VAL A 99 2.82 10.25 7.31
C VAL A 99 3.16 11.73 7.52
N PRO A 100 4.36 12.13 8.02
CA PRO A 100 4.63 13.55 8.25
C PRO A 100 4.53 14.40 6.98
N LEU A 101 5.06 13.90 5.85
CA LEU A 101 4.99 14.63 4.59
C LEU A 101 3.55 14.77 4.07
N MET A 102 2.71 13.77 4.27
CA MET A 102 1.32 13.82 3.80
C MET A 102 0.44 14.72 4.69
N GLU A 103 0.77 14.89 5.98
CA GLU A 103 0.09 15.87 6.83
C GLU A 103 0.30 17.31 6.34
N GLU A 104 1.45 17.58 5.73
CA GLU A 104 1.81 18.90 5.17
C GLU A 104 1.36 19.07 3.70
N ASN A 105 1.05 17.98 2.99
CA ASN A 105 0.75 17.97 1.55
C ASN A 105 -0.52 17.18 1.26
N VAL A 106 -1.65 17.68 1.73
CA VAL A 106 -2.96 16.99 1.67
C VAL A 106 -3.42 16.79 0.23
N ASP A 107 -3.26 17.80 -0.61
CA ASP A 107 -3.58 17.81 -2.03
C ASP A 107 -2.79 16.75 -2.80
N VAL A 108 -1.48 16.65 -2.53
CA VAL A 108 -0.60 15.64 -3.12
C VAL A 108 -1.00 14.24 -2.66
N ALA A 109 -1.34 14.08 -1.38
CA ALA A 109 -1.79 12.80 -0.83
C ALA A 109 -3.10 12.32 -1.50
N ILE A 110 -4.09 13.20 -1.66
CA ILE A 110 -5.35 12.91 -2.33
C ILE A 110 -5.12 12.59 -3.82
N THR A 111 -4.37 13.44 -4.51
CA THR A 111 -4.11 13.29 -5.93
C THR A 111 -3.38 11.97 -6.21
N ASN A 112 -2.31 11.67 -5.49
CA ASN A 112 -1.55 10.45 -5.76
C ASN A 112 -2.26 9.18 -5.27
N ASN A 113 -2.71 9.16 -4.01
CA ASN A 113 -3.22 7.94 -3.41
C ASN A 113 -4.67 7.65 -3.79
N VAL A 114 -5.56 8.67 -3.83
CA VAL A 114 -6.97 8.48 -4.15
C VAL A 114 -7.18 8.51 -5.67
N TYR A 115 -6.84 9.63 -6.33
CA TYR A 115 -7.07 9.76 -7.76
C TYR A 115 -6.21 8.78 -8.57
N GLY A 116 -4.94 8.59 -8.23
CA GLY A 116 -4.08 7.61 -8.90
C GLY A 116 -4.61 6.18 -8.80
N THR A 117 -5.17 5.79 -7.63
CA THR A 117 -5.85 4.48 -7.49
C THR A 117 -7.13 4.43 -8.30
N LYS A 118 -7.98 5.47 -8.22
CA LYS A 118 -9.21 5.58 -9.01
C LYS A 118 -8.92 5.40 -10.49
N LEU A 119 -8.05 6.22 -11.05
CA LEU A 119 -7.70 6.19 -12.48
C LEU A 119 -7.18 4.82 -12.92
N THR A 120 -6.28 4.22 -12.13
CA THR A 120 -5.70 2.89 -12.47
C THR A 120 -6.77 1.80 -12.42
N ALA A 121 -7.71 1.87 -11.48
CA ALA A 121 -8.80 0.91 -11.35
C ALA A 121 -9.84 1.07 -12.47
N ASP A 122 -10.24 2.30 -12.80
CA ASP A 122 -11.18 2.60 -13.90
C ASP A 122 -10.63 2.12 -15.24
N LEU A 123 -9.34 2.36 -15.50
CA LEU A 123 -8.66 1.85 -16.70
C LEU A 123 -8.57 0.32 -16.71
N SER A 124 -8.36 -0.30 -15.54
CA SER A 124 -8.38 -1.76 -15.42
C SER A 124 -9.73 -2.34 -15.84
N GLU A 125 -10.82 -1.74 -15.38
CA GLU A 125 -12.17 -2.15 -15.79
C GLU A 125 -12.41 -1.88 -17.28
N LYS A 126 -12.14 -0.66 -17.75
CA LYS A 126 -12.31 -0.25 -19.15
C LYS A 126 -11.58 -1.17 -20.13
N TYR A 127 -10.37 -1.61 -19.78
CA TYR A 127 -9.52 -2.43 -20.65
C TYR A 127 -9.60 -3.93 -20.36
N GLY A 128 -10.51 -4.38 -19.49
CA GLY A 128 -10.81 -5.77 -19.24
C GLY A 128 -9.71 -6.53 -18.51
N THR A 129 -9.07 -5.89 -17.53
CA THR A 129 -8.13 -6.53 -16.61
C THR A 129 -8.83 -7.66 -15.85
N GLU A 130 -8.23 -8.82 -15.78
CA GLU A 130 -8.80 -9.99 -15.08
C GLU A 130 -8.75 -9.80 -13.57
N LYS A 131 -7.57 -9.37 -13.04
CA LYS A 131 -7.36 -9.18 -11.60
C LYS A 131 -6.61 -7.88 -11.32
N PHE A 132 -7.08 -7.15 -10.30
CA PHE A 132 -6.45 -5.95 -9.78
C PHE A 132 -6.17 -6.14 -8.28
N VAL A 133 -4.93 -5.95 -7.86
CA VAL A 133 -4.50 -6.06 -6.47
C VAL A 133 -4.02 -4.71 -5.97
N LEU A 134 -4.76 -4.10 -5.05
CA LEU A 134 -4.35 -2.89 -4.34
C LEU A 134 -3.45 -3.26 -3.16
N VAL A 135 -2.22 -2.76 -3.16
CA VAL A 135 -1.34 -2.81 -1.99
C VAL A 135 -1.79 -1.74 -0.99
N SER A 136 -2.21 -2.17 0.20
CA SER A 136 -2.72 -1.32 1.27
C SER A 136 -1.91 -1.47 2.57
N THR A 137 -2.42 -0.93 3.67
CA THR A 137 -1.71 -0.80 4.94
C THR A 137 -2.63 -0.96 6.14
N ASP A 138 -2.07 -1.29 7.31
CA ASP A 138 -2.74 -1.27 8.61
C ASP A 138 -3.29 0.12 9.01
N LYS A 139 -2.72 1.19 8.45
CA LYS A 139 -3.07 2.59 8.79
C LYS A 139 -4.44 3.03 8.27
N VAL A 140 -5.12 2.20 7.48
CA VAL A 140 -6.53 2.38 7.07
C VAL A 140 -7.53 2.03 8.17
N VAL A 141 -7.08 1.32 9.20
CA VAL A 141 -7.91 0.95 10.36
C VAL A 141 -8.04 2.17 11.28
N ARG A 142 -9.25 2.67 11.49
CA ARG A 142 -9.50 3.91 12.24
C ARG A 142 -8.47 5.01 11.94
N PRO A 143 -8.37 5.47 10.67
CA PRO A 143 -7.26 6.30 10.22
C PRO A 143 -7.23 7.65 10.95
N LYS A 144 -6.06 8.02 11.49
CA LYS A 144 -5.81 9.31 12.13
C LYS A 144 -4.98 10.25 11.26
N SER A 145 -4.22 9.70 10.30
CA SER A 145 -3.36 10.47 9.40
C SER A 145 -4.02 10.68 8.05
N ILE A 146 -3.63 11.77 7.36
CA ILE A 146 -4.00 12.05 5.97
C ILE A 146 -3.64 10.86 5.07
N MET A 147 -2.43 10.33 5.22
CA MET A 147 -1.99 9.14 4.48
C MET A 147 -2.92 7.95 4.71
N GLY A 148 -3.27 7.64 5.96
CA GLY A 148 -4.18 6.56 6.30
C GLY A 148 -5.59 6.78 5.74
N MET A 149 -6.11 8.01 5.82
CA MET A 149 -7.41 8.41 5.27
C MET A 149 -7.44 8.26 3.74
N THR A 150 -6.41 8.72 3.02
CA THR A 150 -6.33 8.58 1.56
C THR A 150 -6.26 7.11 1.14
N LYS A 151 -5.52 6.27 1.85
CA LYS A 151 -5.49 4.82 1.58
C LYS A 151 -6.82 4.15 1.92
N LYS A 152 -7.53 4.60 2.98
CA LYS A 152 -8.88 4.10 3.29
C LYS A 152 -9.86 4.42 2.17
N LEU A 153 -9.87 5.66 1.66
CA LEU A 153 -10.73 6.02 0.52
C LEU A 153 -10.35 5.26 -0.76
N SER A 154 -9.06 4.95 -0.95
CA SER A 154 -8.63 4.08 -2.06
C SER A 154 -9.22 2.67 -1.93
N GLU A 155 -9.20 2.08 -0.74
CA GLU A 155 -9.85 0.78 -0.50
C GLU A 155 -11.36 0.83 -0.74
N ASP A 156 -12.01 1.87 -0.20
CA ASP A 156 -13.46 2.05 -0.36
C ASP A 156 -13.85 2.20 -1.83
N TYR A 157 -13.01 2.91 -2.63
CA TYR A 157 -13.24 3.03 -4.06
C TYR A 157 -13.12 1.69 -4.79
N ILE A 158 -12.13 0.89 -4.45
CA ILE A 158 -11.97 -0.47 -4.99
C ILE A 158 -13.17 -1.35 -4.61
N GLN A 159 -13.66 -1.26 -3.38
CA GLN A 159 -14.86 -2.00 -2.95
C GLN A 159 -16.13 -1.52 -3.68
N PHE A 160 -16.26 -0.21 -3.91
CA PHE A 160 -17.34 0.37 -4.69
C PHE A 160 -17.39 -0.19 -6.12
N LEU A 161 -16.26 -0.21 -6.83
CA LEU A 161 -16.16 -0.77 -8.17
C LEU A 161 -16.44 -2.28 -8.23
N SER A 162 -16.03 -3.01 -7.20
CA SER A 162 -16.13 -4.48 -7.16
C SER A 162 -17.56 -5.00 -7.26
N GLY A 163 -18.58 -4.17 -6.96
CA GLY A 163 -19.99 -4.58 -6.93
C GLY A 163 -20.56 -4.95 -8.29
N GLU A 164 -20.11 -4.31 -9.37
CA GLU A 164 -20.65 -4.47 -10.73
C GLU A 164 -19.59 -4.84 -11.78
N SER A 165 -18.32 -4.85 -11.41
CA SER A 165 -17.21 -5.06 -12.34
C SER A 165 -16.93 -6.54 -12.63
N LYS A 166 -16.47 -6.82 -13.87
CA LYS A 166 -15.91 -8.11 -14.26
C LYS A 166 -14.46 -8.29 -13.79
N THR A 167 -13.75 -7.19 -13.52
CA THR A 167 -12.41 -7.21 -12.95
C THR A 167 -12.49 -7.70 -11.49
N GLN A 168 -11.71 -8.69 -11.15
CA GLN A 168 -11.60 -9.16 -9.78
C GLN A 168 -10.71 -8.21 -8.97
N PHE A 169 -11.32 -7.30 -8.23
CA PHE A 169 -10.61 -6.36 -7.38
C PHE A 169 -10.30 -6.98 -6.01
N MET A 170 -9.05 -6.86 -5.57
CA MET A 170 -8.58 -7.34 -4.28
C MET A 170 -7.76 -6.29 -3.58
N ILE A 171 -7.79 -6.29 -2.26
CA ILE A 171 -7.05 -5.40 -1.39
C ILE A 171 -6.20 -6.24 -0.46
N VAL A 172 -4.92 -5.87 -0.27
CA VAL A 172 -4.03 -6.57 0.64
C VAL A 172 -3.47 -5.58 1.67
N ARG A 173 -3.88 -5.75 2.92
CA ARG A 173 -3.42 -4.95 4.08
C ARG A 173 -2.28 -5.65 4.81
N PHE A 174 -1.27 -4.90 5.17
CA PHE A 174 -0.19 -5.33 6.04
C PHE A 174 0.45 -4.12 6.75
N GLY A 175 1.25 -4.38 7.78
CA GLY A 175 1.93 -3.36 8.56
C GLY A 175 3.22 -2.85 7.90
N ASN A 176 4.21 -2.51 8.73
CA ASN A 176 5.47 -2.00 8.23
C ASN A 176 6.33 -3.12 7.64
N VAL A 177 7.14 -2.78 6.63
CA VAL A 177 8.14 -3.70 6.07
C VAL A 177 9.55 -3.24 6.44
N LEU A 178 10.39 -4.17 6.89
CA LEU A 178 11.76 -3.91 7.30
C LEU A 178 12.62 -3.51 6.09
N GLY A 179 13.49 -2.52 6.27
CA GLY A 179 14.44 -2.09 5.24
C GLY A 179 13.81 -1.35 4.05
N SER A 180 12.53 -0.96 4.12
CA SER A 180 11.92 -0.15 3.06
C SER A 180 12.46 1.28 3.05
N ASN A 181 12.50 1.91 1.86
CA ASN A 181 12.98 3.28 1.69
C ASN A 181 12.33 4.24 2.68
N GLY A 182 13.17 5.02 3.41
CA GLY A 182 12.73 5.95 4.44
C GLY A 182 12.13 5.31 5.70
N SER A 183 12.31 3.99 5.90
CA SER A 183 11.86 3.30 7.11
C SER A 183 12.72 3.65 8.33
N VAL A 184 12.17 3.36 9.51
CA VAL A 184 12.84 3.57 10.80
C VAL A 184 14.19 2.83 10.89
N VAL A 185 14.32 1.65 10.26
CA VAL A 185 15.58 0.88 10.23
C VAL A 185 16.67 1.69 9.52
N ILE A 186 16.41 2.18 8.32
CA ILE A 186 17.38 3.00 7.56
C ILE A 186 17.71 4.31 8.29
N LEU A 187 16.72 4.90 8.97
CA LEU A 187 16.96 6.08 9.79
C LEU A 187 17.93 5.76 10.95
N PHE A 188 17.69 4.68 11.68
CA PHE A 188 18.54 4.26 12.79
C PHE A 188 19.94 3.91 12.33
N GLU A 189 20.10 3.19 11.21
CA GLU A 189 21.42 2.90 10.63
C GLU A 189 22.22 4.17 10.37
N LYS A 190 21.59 5.18 9.75
CA LYS A 190 22.23 6.49 9.49
C LYS A 190 22.58 7.23 10.78
N GLN A 191 21.68 7.21 11.76
CA GLN A 191 21.92 7.88 13.05
C GLN A 191 23.06 7.21 13.83
N ILE A 192 23.09 5.89 13.87
CA ILE A 192 24.16 5.11 14.52
C ILE A 192 25.49 5.35 13.82
N ALA A 193 25.54 5.29 12.49
CA ALA A 193 26.74 5.56 11.71
C ALA A 193 27.32 6.98 11.94
N ASN A 194 26.46 7.94 12.29
CA ASN A 194 26.86 9.32 12.63
C ASN A 194 27.16 9.54 14.12
N GLY A 195 27.21 8.48 14.94
CA GLY A 195 27.48 8.60 16.39
C GLY A 195 26.26 8.94 17.24
N GLY A 196 25.05 8.86 16.70
CA GLY A 196 23.79 9.13 17.40
C GLY A 196 23.40 10.62 17.46
N PRO A 197 22.39 10.98 18.28
CA PRO A 197 21.50 10.07 18.99
C PRO A 197 20.54 9.32 18.05
N VAL A 198 20.08 8.14 18.45
CA VAL A 198 18.95 7.48 17.81
C VAL A 198 17.65 8.09 18.29
N THR A 199 16.79 8.53 17.37
CA THR A 199 15.54 9.22 17.72
C THR A 199 14.33 8.31 17.63
N VAL A 200 13.56 8.22 18.73
CA VAL A 200 12.30 7.48 18.84
C VAL A 200 11.19 8.45 19.24
N THR A 201 10.02 8.32 18.64
CA THR A 201 8.93 9.28 18.90
C THR A 201 8.29 9.09 20.28
N HIS A 202 8.20 7.87 20.79
CA HIS A 202 7.65 7.60 22.13
C HIS A 202 8.21 6.28 22.68
N PRO A 203 8.46 6.14 24.00
CA PRO A 203 8.96 4.90 24.60
C PRO A 203 8.10 3.67 24.33
N GLU A 204 6.79 3.84 24.36
CA GLU A 204 5.79 2.77 24.14
C GLU A 204 5.32 2.65 22.68
N MET A 205 6.04 3.25 21.74
CA MET A 205 5.70 3.14 20.32
C MET A 205 5.89 1.71 19.83
N GLU A 206 4.83 1.14 19.25
CA GLU A 206 4.83 -0.23 18.73
C GLU A 206 4.43 -0.28 17.26
N ARG A 207 5.04 -1.18 16.49
CA ARG A 207 4.69 -1.43 15.08
C ARG A 207 4.77 -2.91 14.77
N PHE A 208 3.94 -3.34 13.84
CA PHE A 208 4.07 -4.65 13.20
C PHE A 208 5.12 -4.58 12.11
N PHE A 209 5.95 -5.63 12.00
CA PHE A 209 6.99 -5.72 10.98
C PHE A 209 6.96 -7.04 10.24
N MET A 210 7.26 -6.97 8.95
CA MET A 210 7.46 -8.12 8.07
C MET A 210 8.64 -7.83 7.13
N VAL A 211 9.34 -8.86 6.67
CA VAL A 211 10.37 -8.68 5.64
C VAL A 211 9.74 -8.52 4.26
N ILE A 212 10.35 -7.70 3.39
CA ILE A 212 9.78 -7.37 2.08
C ILE A 212 9.52 -8.61 1.21
N PRO A 213 10.44 -9.60 1.10
CA PRO A 213 10.18 -10.80 0.29
C PRO A 213 8.97 -11.60 0.77
N GLU A 214 8.77 -11.71 2.09
CA GLU A 214 7.58 -12.38 2.65
C GLU A 214 6.29 -11.63 2.30
N ALA A 215 6.27 -10.30 2.50
CA ALA A 215 5.12 -9.48 2.13
C ALA A 215 4.74 -9.65 0.66
N VAL A 216 5.72 -9.64 -0.23
CA VAL A 216 5.50 -9.77 -1.67
C VAL A 216 4.98 -11.17 -2.05
N GLN A 217 5.54 -12.23 -1.49
CA GLN A 217 5.03 -13.58 -1.71
C GLN A 217 3.57 -13.72 -1.25
N LEU A 218 3.22 -13.12 -0.11
CA LEU A 218 1.86 -13.14 0.41
C LEU A 218 0.91 -12.26 -0.42
N ILE A 219 1.37 -11.13 -0.98
CA ILE A 219 0.58 -10.33 -1.93
C ILE A 219 0.27 -11.14 -3.20
N LEU A 220 1.26 -11.80 -3.77
CA LEU A 220 1.06 -12.67 -4.94
C LEU A 220 0.11 -13.84 -4.61
N GLN A 221 0.26 -14.43 -3.43
CA GLN A 221 -0.61 -15.49 -2.97
C GLN A 221 -2.05 -15.03 -2.76
N ALA A 222 -2.25 -13.85 -2.17
CA ALA A 222 -3.57 -13.23 -2.03
C ALA A 222 -4.22 -12.98 -3.40
N GLY A 223 -3.46 -12.46 -4.37
CA GLY A 223 -3.91 -12.33 -5.76
C GLY A 223 -4.29 -13.64 -6.41
N ALA A 224 -3.58 -14.73 -6.09
CA ALA A 224 -3.87 -16.06 -6.65
C ALA A 224 -5.15 -16.68 -6.07
N ILE A 225 -5.38 -16.57 -4.76
CA ILE A 225 -6.54 -17.16 -4.08
C ILE A 225 -7.79 -16.28 -4.13
N GLY A 226 -7.64 -14.97 -4.37
CA GLY A 226 -8.75 -14.01 -4.39
C GLY A 226 -9.67 -14.20 -5.58
N ALA A 227 -10.98 -14.04 -5.34
CA ALA A 227 -12.04 -14.22 -6.32
C ALA A 227 -12.79 -12.91 -6.67
N GLY A 228 -12.36 -11.78 -6.09
CA GLY A 228 -12.95 -10.46 -6.28
C GLY A 228 -13.68 -9.96 -5.03
N SER A 229 -13.69 -8.64 -4.84
CA SER A 229 -14.22 -7.95 -3.64
C SER A 229 -13.58 -8.40 -2.32
N ASP A 230 -12.40 -9.00 -2.36
CA ASP A 230 -11.74 -9.56 -1.19
C ASP A 230 -10.76 -8.55 -0.58
N VAL A 231 -10.86 -8.39 0.73
CA VAL A 231 -9.87 -7.65 1.55
C VAL A 231 -9.07 -8.67 2.35
N PHE A 232 -7.80 -8.77 2.06
CA PHE A 232 -6.89 -9.67 2.75
C PHE A 232 -6.05 -8.93 3.78
N LEU A 233 -5.87 -9.54 4.94
CA LEU A 233 -4.94 -9.12 5.98
C LEU A 233 -3.82 -10.16 6.06
N LEU A 234 -2.57 -9.69 5.95
CA LEU A 234 -1.41 -10.54 6.15
C LEU A 234 -1.14 -10.70 7.65
N ASP A 235 -0.77 -11.91 8.07
CA ASP A 235 -0.36 -12.17 9.45
C ASP A 235 0.97 -11.48 9.74
N MET A 236 0.92 -10.47 10.57
CA MET A 236 2.07 -9.64 10.94
C MET A 236 2.80 -10.14 12.19
N GLY A 237 2.35 -11.24 12.79
CA GLY A 237 2.87 -11.71 14.06
C GLY A 237 2.60 -10.75 15.22
N LYS A 238 3.58 -10.61 16.12
CA LYS A 238 3.47 -9.72 17.30
C LYS A 238 4.03 -8.33 16.99
N PRO A 239 3.46 -7.25 17.58
CA PRO A 239 4.02 -5.93 17.48
C PRO A 239 5.39 -5.86 18.18
N VAL A 240 6.26 -4.99 17.69
CA VAL A 240 7.61 -4.76 18.22
C VAL A 240 7.71 -3.32 18.72
N LYS A 241 8.21 -3.13 19.94
CA LYS A 241 8.54 -1.79 20.47
C LYS A 241 9.68 -1.18 19.65
N ILE A 242 9.51 0.06 19.23
CA ILE A 242 10.52 0.78 18.45
C ILE A 242 11.78 1.02 19.26
N THR A 243 11.65 1.20 20.59
CA THR A 243 12.79 1.26 21.54
C THR A 243 13.61 -0.04 21.56
N ASP A 244 12.94 -1.20 21.53
CA ASP A 244 13.64 -2.49 21.50
C ASP A 244 14.37 -2.70 20.18
N LEU A 245 13.76 -2.27 19.07
CA LEU A 245 14.41 -2.27 17.77
C LEU A 245 15.66 -1.37 17.77
N ALA A 246 15.56 -0.15 18.30
CA ALA A 246 16.68 0.77 18.44
C ALA A 246 17.82 0.16 19.26
N ASN A 247 17.52 -0.36 20.43
CA ASN A 247 18.51 -1.03 21.32
C ASN A 247 19.22 -2.19 20.59
N LYS A 248 18.46 -3.04 19.89
CA LYS A 248 19.04 -4.15 19.13
C LYS A 248 19.97 -3.68 18.02
N MET A 249 19.57 -2.65 17.27
CA MET A 249 20.36 -2.11 16.16
C MET A 249 21.66 -1.47 16.67
N ILE A 250 21.63 -0.73 17.77
CA ILE A 250 22.82 -0.14 18.40
C ILE A 250 23.80 -1.26 18.77
N ARG A 251 23.34 -2.32 19.47
CA ARG A 251 24.18 -3.45 19.86
C ARG A 251 24.74 -4.22 18.67
N LEU A 252 23.94 -4.47 17.64
CA LEU A 252 24.39 -5.13 16.41
C LEU A 252 25.45 -4.31 15.66
N SER A 253 25.46 -3.00 15.86
CA SER A 253 26.49 -2.10 15.31
C SER A 253 27.77 -2.01 16.18
N GLY A 254 27.83 -2.78 17.28
CA GLY A 254 29.01 -2.83 18.17
C GLY A 254 29.04 -1.75 19.25
N TYR A 255 27.93 -1.07 19.51
CA TYR A 255 27.82 -0.02 20.52
C TYR A 255 26.91 -0.42 21.68
N GLU A 256 27.08 0.20 22.86
CA GLU A 256 26.19 0.01 24.00
C GLU A 256 25.14 1.14 24.07
N PRO A 257 23.83 0.81 24.09
CA PRO A 257 22.77 1.79 24.21
C PRO A 257 22.88 2.61 25.50
N GLY A 258 22.77 3.92 25.38
CA GLY A 258 22.84 4.86 26.50
C GLY A 258 24.27 5.23 26.95
N ALA A 259 25.26 4.37 26.71
CA ALA A 259 26.67 4.66 26.99
C ALA A 259 27.38 5.25 25.75
N ASP A 260 27.32 4.56 24.62
CA ASP A 260 27.95 5.00 23.37
C ASP A 260 26.98 5.76 22.47
N ILE A 261 25.74 5.28 22.37
CA ILE A 261 24.67 5.88 21.53
C ILE A 261 23.44 6.12 22.39
N GLU A 262 23.07 7.39 22.56
CA GLU A 262 21.85 7.81 23.26
C GLU A 262 20.59 7.52 22.43
N ILE A 263 19.48 7.11 23.09
CA ILE A 263 18.14 7.08 22.52
C ILE A 263 17.37 8.29 23.00
N LYS A 264 17.05 9.20 22.08
CA LYS A 264 16.32 10.44 22.38
C LYS A 264 14.85 10.35 21.97
N PHE A 265 13.93 10.69 22.90
CA PHE A 265 12.52 10.73 22.62
C PHE A 265 12.11 12.12 22.12
N THR A 266 11.44 12.15 20.94
CA THR A 266 11.11 13.41 20.23
C THR A 266 9.65 13.84 20.35
N GLY A 267 8.78 13.00 20.92
CA GLY A 267 7.35 13.22 20.95
C GLY A 267 6.63 12.59 19.74
N ILE A 268 5.35 12.26 19.93
CA ILE A 268 4.48 11.70 18.87
C ILE A 268 4.20 12.79 17.83
N ARG A 269 4.35 12.47 16.55
CA ARG A 269 4.11 13.39 15.43
C ARG A 269 2.60 13.45 15.09
N PRO A 270 2.13 14.55 14.45
CA PRO A 270 0.76 14.62 13.95
C PRO A 270 0.42 13.41 13.06
N GLY A 271 -0.77 12.85 13.26
CA GLY A 271 -1.25 11.68 12.52
C GLY A 271 -0.66 10.32 12.95
N GLU A 272 0.36 10.28 13.82
CA GLU A 272 0.91 9.02 14.33
C GLU A 272 0.03 8.43 15.45
N LYS A 273 -0.07 7.11 15.48
CA LYS A 273 -0.65 6.34 16.58
C LYS A 273 0.46 5.72 17.43
N LEU A 274 0.22 5.56 18.72
CA LEU A 274 1.13 4.84 19.62
C LEU A 274 1.28 3.37 19.21
N ALA A 275 0.16 2.71 18.93
CA ALA A 275 0.07 1.35 18.40
C ALA A 275 -0.89 1.30 17.21
N GLU A 276 -0.56 0.51 16.19
CA GLU A 276 -1.44 0.28 15.04
C GLU A 276 -2.40 -0.88 15.31
N GLU A 277 -3.54 -0.82 14.66
CA GLU A 277 -4.57 -1.85 14.71
C GLU A 277 -4.69 -2.50 13.34
N LEU A 278 -5.06 -3.78 13.29
CA LEU A 278 -5.10 -4.55 12.05
C LEU A 278 -6.53 -4.68 11.49
N ILE A 279 -7.56 -4.53 12.33
CA ILE A 279 -8.97 -4.82 12.00
C ILE A 279 -9.85 -3.69 12.53
N ASN A 280 -10.80 -3.19 11.73
CA ASN A 280 -11.81 -2.23 12.18
C ASN A 280 -12.90 -2.92 13.03
N SER A 281 -13.59 -2.11 13.88
CA SER A 281 -14.80 -2.56 14.56
C SER A 281 -15.88 -2.87 13.52
N GLY A 282 -16.30 -4.06 13.29
CA GLY A 282 -17.28 -4.45 12.26
C GLY A 282 -16.66 -5.23 11.09
N GLU A 283 -15.34 -5.39 11.07
CA GLU A 283 -14.67 -6.37 10.22
C GLU A 283 -14.50 -7.68 11.00
N LYS A 284 -14.68 -8.79 10.30
CA LYS A 284 -14.43 -10.15 10.82
C LYS A 284 -13.32 -10.79 10.03
N ALA A 285 -12.27 -11.26 10.70
CA ALA A 285 -11.19 -12.01 10.08
C ALA A 285 -11.59 -13.49 9.97
N ILE A 286 -11.51 -14.03 8.76
CA ILE A 286 -11.83 -15.40 8.43
C ILE A 286 -10.55 -16.06 7.89
N PRO A 287 -10.16 -17.25 8.41
CA PRO A 287 -9.02 -17.97 7.88
C PRO A 287 -9.19 -18.30 6.39
N THR A 288 -8.10 -18.22 5.63
CA THR A 288 -8.06 -18.71 4.26
C THR A 288 -7.34 -20.07 4.18
N LYS A 289 -7.19 -20.61 2.97
CA LYS A 289 -6.36 -21.81 2.73
C LYS A 289 -4.89 -21.57 3.07
N HIS A 290 -4.45 -20.31 3.12
CA HIS A 290 -3.07 -19.94 3.46
C HIS A 290 -2.99 -19.43 4.90
N LYS A 291 -2.19 -20.10 5.75
CA LYS A 291 -2.11 -19.81 7.21
C LYS A 291 -1.78 -18.36 7.57
N LYS A 292 -1.02 -17.67 6.71
CA LYS A 292 -0.59 -16.26 6.93
C LYS A 292 -1.48 -15.23 6.21
N ILE A 293 -2.62 -15.63 5.65
CA ILE A 293 -3.55 -14.72 4.97
C ILE A 293 -4.93 -14.92 5.56
N GLN A 294 -5.50 -13.86 6.10
CA GLN A 294 -6.87 -13.82 6.58
C GLN A 294 -7.72 -13.00 5.60
N LEU A 295 -8.97 -13.40 5.42
CA LEU A 295 -9.96 -12.67 4.65
C LEU A 295 -10.77 -11.81 5.62
N LEU A 296 -10.82 -10.50 5.36
CA LEU A 296 -11.66 -9.59 6.12
C LEU A 296 -13.03 -9.46 5.46
N ARG A 297 -14.07 -9.71 6.20
CA ARG A 297 -15.45 -9.46 5.78
C ARG A 297 -16.02 -8.29 6.56
N SER A 298 -16.58 -7.33 5.84
CA SER A 298 -17.32 -6.19 6.38
C SER A 298 -18.73 -6.19 5.80
N GLU A 299 -19.71 -5.84 6.61
CA GLU A 299 -21.09 -5.64 6.14
C GLU A 299 -21.27 -4.27 5.47
N ASN A 300 -20.25 -3.41 5.53
CA ASN A 300 -20.31 -2.06 5.00
C ASN A 300 -19.73 -1.99 3.59
N THR A 301 -20.57 -1.67 2.65
CA THR A 301 -20.18 -1.27 1.29
C THR A 301 -20.44 0.23 1.10
N PRO A 302 -19.58 0.93 0.35
CA PRO A 302 -19.82 2.33 0.03
C PRO A 302 -21.16 2.51 -0.68
N GLY A 303 -21.85 3.63 -0.40
CA GLY A 303 -23.13 3.95 -1.03
C GLY A 303 -22.98 4.26 -2.52
N LYS A 304 -24.09 4.25 -3.27
CA LYS A 304 -24.11 4.49 -4.72
C LYS A 304 -23.54 5.85 -5.13
N ASP A 305 -23.62 6.84 -4.26
CA ASP A 305 -23.11 8.20 -4.47
C ASP A 305 -21.61 8.34 -4.19
N PHE A 306 -20.94 7.26 -3.71
CA PHE A 306 -19.55 7.29 -3.29
C PHE A 306 -18.60 7.66 -4.44
N GLY A 307 -18.80 7.09 -5.62
CA GLY A 307 -17.98 7.40 -6.80
C GLY A 307 -18.00 8.91 -7.15
N MET A 308 -19.16 9.54 -7.12
CA MET A 308 -19.32 10.99 -7.37
C MET A 308 -18.61 11.82 -6.28
N ARG A 309 -18.69 11.41 -5.02
CA ARG A 309 -18.01 12.11 -3.92
C ARG A 309 -16.49 12.03 -4.02
N ILE A 310 -15.95 10.87 -4.40
CA ILE A 310 -14.51 10.70 -4.66
C ILE A 310 -14.08 11.57 -5.83
N GLU A 311 -14.88 11.63 -6.92
CA GLU A 311 -14.61 12.50 -8.04
C GLU A 311 -14.54 13.97 -7.62
N THR A 312 -15.52 14.43 -6.84
CA THR A 312 -15.57 15.79 -6.30
C THR A 312 -14.34 16.10 -5.44
N LEU A 313 -13.94 15.18 -4.54
CA LEU A 313 -12.73 15.33 -3.74
C LEU A 313 -11.47 15.48 -4.62
N CYS A 314 -11.32 14.61 -5.62
CA CYS A 314 -10.18 14.63 -6.53
C CYS A 314 -10.10 15.90 -7.38
N LEU A 315 -11.24 16.40 -7.88
CA LEU A 315 -11.34 17.64 -8.66
C LEU A 315 -11.02 18.88 -7.81
N ASN A 316 -11.32 18.84 -6.53
CA ASN A 316 -11.04 19.94 -5.59
C ASN A 316 -9.62 19.93 -5.04
N ALA A 317 -8.95 18.78 -5.02
CA ALA A 317 -7.60 18.65 -4.45
C ALA A 317 -6.60 19.74 -4.90
N PRO A 318 -6.49 20.10 -6.21
CA PRO A 318 -5.55 21.14 -6.64
C PRO A 318 -6.08 22.57 -6.48
N LYS A 319 -7.31 22.79 -5.99
CA LYS A 319 -8.00 24.09 -6.06
C LYS A 319 -8.38 24.65 -4.70
N VAL A 320 -8.55 23.79 -3.71
CA VAL A 320 -9.12 24.11 -2.41
C VAL A 320 -8.00 24.22 -1.37
N ASP A 321 -8.21 25.06 -0.37
CA ASP A 321 -7.29 25.22 0.76
C ASP A 321 -7.05 23.89 1.50
N PRO A 322 -5.81 23.61 1.98
CA PRO A 322 -5.47 22.36 2.66
C PRO A 322 -6.34 22.06 3.90
N VAL A 323 -6.82 23.07 4.62
CA VAL A 323 -7.67 22.88 5.82
C VAL A 323 -9.06 22.40 5.40
N GLU A 324 -9.63 23.01 4.37
CA GLU A 324 -10.91 22.59 3.80
C GLU A 324 -10.82 21.20 3.18
N LEU A 325 -9.75 20.91 2.43
CA LEU A 325 -9.48 19.57 1.88
C LEU A 325 -9.39 18.49 2.96
N LYS A 326 -8.73 18.81 4.08
CA LYS A 326 -8.68 17.91 5.23
C LYS A 326 -10.06 17.65 5.80
N GLY A 327 -10.90 18.68 5.88
CA GLY A 327 -12.32 18.55 6.29
C GLY A 327 -13.10 17.61 5.37
N MET A 328 -13.02 17.83 4.05
CA MET A 328 -13.67 16.97 3.05
C MET A 328 -13.22 15.51 3.14
N LEU A 329 -11.92 15.28 3.29
CA LEU A 329 -11.34 13.95 3.46
C LEU A 329 -11.87 13.25 4.72
N GLN A 330 -11.90 13.95 5.84
CA GLN A 330 -12.40 13.44 7.13
C GLN A 330 -13.90 13.11 7.07
N GLU A 331 -14.69 13.98 6.44
CA GLU A 331 -16.11 13.75 6.25
C GLU A 331 -16.37 12.48 5.46
N LEU A 332 -15.71 12.29 4.31
CA LEU A 332 -15.87 11.09 3.48
C LEU A 332 -15.52 9.80 4.23
N VAL A 333 -14.42 9.80 4.98
CA VAL A 333 -14.01 8.66 5.79
C VAL A 333 -15.03 8.38 6.91
N SER A 334 -15.59 9.43 7.54
CA SER A 334 -16.55 9.29 8.65
C SER A 334 -17.91 8.77 8.18
N ILE A 335 -18.42 9.24 7.03
CA ILE A 335 -19.69 8.79 6.45
C ILE A 335 -19.68 7.29 6.16
N ASN A 336 -18.57 6.80 5.62
CA ASN A 336 -18.40 5.36 5.37
C ASN A 336 -18.25 4.55 6.66
N SER A 337 -17.74 5.17 7.74
CA SER A 337 -17.60 4.53 9.05
C SER A 337 -18.88 4.59 9.90
N SER A 338 -19.70 5.63 9.77
CA SER A 338 -20.91 5.84 10.61
C SER A 338 -22.11 5.02 10.18
N LYS A 339 -22.19 4.56 8.94
CA LYS A 339 -23.13 3.50 8.54
C LYS A 339 -22.91 2.21 9.37
N GLN A 340 -21.74 2.05 9.99
CA GLN A 340 -21.43 0.97 10.94
C GLN A 340 -22.27 1.01 12.22
N ASN A 341 -22.64 2.18 12.71
CA ASN A 341 -23.31 2.32 14.01
C ASN A 341 -24.84 2.26 13.94
N GLN A 342 -25.45 2.50 12.79
CA GLN A 342 -26.92 2.50 12.66
C GLN A 342 -27.53 1.10 12.51
N VAL A 343 -26.78 0.12 12.02
CA VAL A 343 -27.28 -1.27 11.88
C VAL A 343 -27.28 -2.02 13.22
N ASN A 344 -26.47 -1.60 14.19
CA ASN A 344 -26.37 -2.24 15.52
C ASN A 344 -27.40 -1.73 16.56
N VAL A 345 -28.23 -0.73 16.23
CA VAL A 345 -29.25 -0.19 17.16
C VAL A 345 -30.64 -0.75 16.87
N CYS A 346 -30.82 -1.52 15.78
CA CYS A 346 -32.09 -2.15 15.39
C CYS A 346 -32.07 -3.68 15.46
N ARG A 347 -31.34 -4.26 16.40
CA ARG A 347 -31.48 -5.70 16.73
C ARG A 347 -31.54 -5.91 18.24
#